data_1f9f8e8b8da3622db4a35d4e85dc10b4
#
_entry.id   1f9f8e8b8da3622db4a35d4e85dc10b4
#
_cell.length_a   1.000
_cell.length_b   1.000
_cell.length_c   1.000
_cell.angle_alpha   90.00
_cell.angle_beta   90.00
_cell.angle_gamma   90.00
#
_symmetry.space_group_name_H-M   'P 1'
#
loop_
_entity.id
_entity.type
_entity.pdbx_description
1 polymer ?
#
loop_
_entity_poly.entity_id
_entity_poly.type
_entity_poly.pdbx_seq_one_letter_code
_entity_poly.pdbx_strand_id
1 'polypeptide(L)'
;MNEIVWHNRARKQMKKIPGHYREAIFHDVDLLVTFPLCESLDLKELKNHRYGYRLRVGRYRVMFDFDDGIKIVEIQEVKKRDERTY
;
A
#
# COMPACT_ATOMS: atom_id res chain seq x y z
N MET A 1 16.06 7.51 2.61
CA MET A 1 14.59 7.34 2.51
C MET A 1 14.27 6.51 1.28
N ASN A 2 13.17 5.78 1.34
CA ASN A 2 12.75 4.97 0.19
C ASN A 2 12.09 5.83 -0.88
N GLU A 3 12.22 5.40 -2.13
CA GLU A 3 11.44 5.95 -3.22
C GLU A 3 10.11 5.18 -3.28
N ILE A 4 9.00 5.89 -3.53
CA ILE A 4 7.68 5.27 -3.69
C ILE A 4 7.35 5.24 -5.17
N VAL A 5 7.13 4.05 -5.71
CA VAL A 5 6.78 3.84 -7.12
C VAL A 5 5.39 3.24 -7.20
N TRP A 6 4.48 3.89 -7.93
CA TRP A 6 3.12 3.40 -8.14
C TRP A 6 3.04 2.67 -9.47
N HIS A 7 2.63 1.41 -9.42
CA HIS A 7 2.38 0.64 -10.64
C HIS A 7 1.08 1.09 -11.31
N ASN A 8 0.99 0.88 -12.60
CA ASN A 8 -0.17 1.33 -13.39
C ASN A 8 -1.48 0.75 -12.86
N ARG A 9 -1.48 -0.50 -12.44
CA ARG A 9 -2.68 -1.12 -11.85
C ARG A 9 -3.17 -0.34 -10.64
N ALA A 10 -2.26 -0.02 -9.73
CA ALA A 10 -2.60 0.72 -8.53
C ALA A 10 -3.10 2.13 -8.87
N ARG A 11 -2.46 2.80 -9.83
CA ARG A 11 -2.90 4.12 -10.27
C ARG A 11 -4.30 4.11 -10.82
N LYS A 12 -4.62 3.10 -11.64
CA LYS A 12 -5.97 2.96 -12.21
C LYS A 12 -7.01 2.69 -11.13
N GLN A 13 -6.66 1.86 -10.17
CA GLN A 13 -7.55 1.56 -9.06
C GLN A 13 -7.82 2.81 -8.20
N MET A 14 -6.80 3.62 -7.97
CA MET A 14 -6.95 4.85 -7.19
C MET A 14 -7.94 5.83 -7.84
N LYS A 15 -7.99 5.87 -9.16
CA LYS A 15 -8.92 6.76 -9.87
C LYS A 15 -10.38 6.46 -9.58
N LYS A 16 -10.70 5.22 -9.20
CA LYS A 16 -12.06 4.78 -8.92
C LYS A 16 -12.45 4.95 -7.46
N ILE A 17 -11.54 5.38 -6.62
CA ILE A 17 -11.77 5.54 -5.19
C ILE A 17 -12.23 6.97 -4.90
N PRO A 18 -13.29 7.15 -4.07
CA PRO A 18 -13.75 8.49 -3.70
C PRO A 18 -12.62 9.34 -3.09
N GLY A 19 -12.65 10.65 -3.35
CA GLY A 19 -11.55 11.55 -3.05
C GLY A 19 -11.06 11.52 -1.61
N HIS A 20 -11.97 11.50 -0.64
CA HIS A 20 -11.57 11.52 0.77
C HIS A 20 -10.84 10.23 1.20
N TYR A 21 -11.20 9.08 0.63
CA TYR A 21 -10.48 7.83 0.89
C TYR A 21 -9.13 7.84 0.16
N ARG A 22 -9.11 8.39 -1.06
CA ARG A 22 -7.90 8.48 -1.86
C ARG A 22 -6.85 9.34 -1.15
N GLU A 23 -7.26 10.46 -0.57
CA GLU A 23 -6.35 11.32 0.19
C GLU A 23 -5.74 10.58 1.38
N ALA A 24 -6.55 9.82 2.12
CA ALA A 24 -6.07 9.05 3.25
C ALA A 24 -5.05 8.00 2.80
N ILE A 25 -5.30 7.34 1.67
CA ILE A 25 -4.39 6.35 1.12
C ILE A 25 -3.06 7.01 0.73
N PHE A 26 -3.10 8.13 0.02
CA PHE A 26 -1.88 8.84 -0.36
C PHE A 26 -1.09 9.27 0.86
N HIS A 27 -1.77 9.78 1.90
CA HIS A 27 -1.11 10.20 3.12
C HIS A 27 -0.32 9.04 3.74
N ASP A 28 -0.97 7.88 3.91
CA ASP A 28 -0.33 6.75 4.55
C ASP A 28 0.76 6.12 3.67
N VAL A 29 0.53 6.06 2.34
CA VAL A 29 1.55 5.55 1.43
C VAL A 29 2.80 6.43 1.45
N ASP A 30 2.64 7.74 1.53
CA ASP A 30 3.78 8.65 1.60
C ASP A 30 4.66 8.37 2.82
N LEU A 31 4.07 7.90 3.93
CA LEU A 31 4.83 7.56 5.13
C LEU A 31 5.71 6.32 4.94
N LEU A 32 5.48 5.53 3.88
CA LEU A 32 6.32 4.37 3.58
C LEU A 32 7.74 4.76 3.14
N VAL A 33 8.02 6.04 2.97
CA VAL A 33 9.40 6.51 2.72
C VAL A 33 10.34 6.11 3.86
N THR A 34 9.80 5.88 5.07
CA THR A 34 10.58 5.42 6.22
C THR A 34 10.44 3.94 6.49
N PHE A 35 9.70 3.20 5.65
CA PHE A 35 9.53 1.77 5.84
C PHE A 35 10.90 1.07 5.94
N PRO A 36 11.07 0.12 6.84
CA PRO A 36 10.09 -0.51 7.73
C PRO A 36 9.89 0.15 9.09
N LEU A 37 10.35 1.37 9.30
CA LEU A 37 10.31 2.05 10.61
C LEU A 37 9.06 2.89 10.86
N CYS A 38 8.03 2.77 10.02
CA CYS A 38 6.81 3.55 10.14
C CYS A 38 5.81 2.88 11.09
N GLU A 39 5.96 3.13 12.38
CA GLU A 39 5.19 2.46 13.44
C GLU A 39 3.72 2.87 13.49
N SER A 40 3.36 4.03 12.97
CA SER A 40 1.99 4.53 13.03
C SER A 40 1.04 3.87 12.02
N LEU A 41 1.58 3.10 11.08
CA LEU A 41 0.80 2.49 10.01
C LEU A 41 0.37 1.07 10.36
N ASP A 42 -0.78 0.66 9.83
CA ASP A 42 -1.27 -0.71 9.96
C ASP A 42 -0.64 -1.58 8.87
N LEU A 43 0.51 -2.13 9.19
CA LEU A 43 1.33 -2.89 8.25
C LEU A 43 1.38 -4.36 8.62
N LYS A 44 1.40 -5.23 7.61
CA LYS A 44 1.56 -6.66 7.81
C LYS A 44 2.46 -7.23 6.72
N GLU A 45 3.42 -8.05 7.12
CA GLU A 45 4.18 -8.86 6.19
C GLU A 45 3.34 -10.05 5.77
N LEU A 46 3.29 -10.32 4.47
CA LEU A 46 2.49 -11.43 3.91
C LEU A 46 3.41 -12.61 3.61
N LYS A 47 2.97 -13.80 4.00
CA LYS A 47 3.70 -15.04 3.71
C LYS A 47 2.93 -15.86 2.68
N ASN A 48 3.65 -16.47 1.76
CA ASN A 48 3.06 -17.29 0.70
C ASN A 48 2.01 -16.51 -0.10
N HIS A 49 2.28 -15.25 -0.33
CA HIS A 49 1.39 -14.34 -1.03
C HIS A 49 2.11 -13.75 -2.24
N ARG A 50 1.34 -13.30 -3.23
CA ARG A 50 1.86 -12.67 -4.43
C ARG A 50 2.68 -11.42 -4.13
N TYR A 51 2.26 -10.66 -3.10
CA TYR A 51 2.94 -9.44 -2.68
C TYR A 51 3.54 -9.61 -1.29
N GLY A 52 4.57 -8.83 -0.98
CA GLY A 52 5.30 -8.97 0.27
C GLY A 52 4.62 -8.35 1.48
N TYR A 53 3.86 -7.27 1.28
CA TYR A 53 3.33 -6.48 2.39
C TYR A 53 1.94 -5.94 2.09
N ARG A 54 1.21 -5.65 3.18
CA ARG A 54 -0.09 -5.02 3.13
C ARG A 54 -0.12 -3.82 4.06
N LEU A 55 -0.60 -2.69 3.55
CA LEU A 55 -0.93 -1.51 4.33
C LEU A 55 -2.45 -1.37 4.35
N ARG A 56 -3.05 -1.33 5.54
CA ARG A 56 -4.49 -1.10 5.66
C ARG A 56 -4.74 0.37 5.89
N VAL A 57 -5.64 0.96 5.09
CA VAL A 57 -6.08 2.34 5.24
C VAL A 57 -7.61 2.33 5.20
N GLY A 58 -8.24 2.38 6.37
CA GLY A 58 -9.69 2.30 6.47
C GLY A 58 -10.22 1.01 5.84
N ARG A 59 -11.05 1.16 4.81
CA ARG A 59 -11.67 0.03 4.10
C ARG A 59 -10.77 -0.54 3.00
N TYR A 60 -9.61 0.05 2.78
CA TYR A 60 -8.77 -0.31 1.65
C TYR A 60 -7.51 -1.02 2.11
N ARG A 61 -7.00 -1.87 1.22
CA ARG A 61 -5.71 -2.54 1.41
C ARG A 61 -4.82 -2.13 0.28
N VAL A 62 -3.62 -1.69 0.64
CA VAL A 62 -2.58 -1.35 -0.33
C VAL A 62 -1.55 -2.47 -0.30
N MET A 63 -1.41 -3.19 -1.40
CA MET A 63 -0.41 -4.25 -1.52
C MET A 63 0.85 -3.67 -2.10
N PHE A 64 1.98 -3.95 -1.48
CA PHE A 64 3.24 -3.41 -1.98
C PHE A 64 4.38 -4.37 -1.73
N ASP A 65 5.46 -4.15 -2.46
CA ASP A 65 6.73 -4.83 -2.29
C ASP A 65 7.79 -3.82 -1.92
N PHE A 66 8.83 -4.30 -1.24
CA PHE A 66 9.92 -3.45 -0.81
C PHE A 66 11.25 -4.11 -1.16
N ASP A 67 12.12 -3.37 -1.85
CA ASP A 67 13.47 -3.78 -2.13
C ASP A 67 14.41 -2.96 -1.26
N ASP A 68 14.95 -3.58 -0.23
CA ASP A 68 15.83 -2.91 0.73
C ASP A 68 17.20 -2.57 0.09
N GLY A 69 17.61 -3.32 -0.92
CA GLY A 69 18.90 -3.07 -1.58
C GLY A 69 18.91 -1.75 -2.33
N ILE A 70 17.85 -1.44 -3.05
CA ILE A 70 17.74 -0.20 -3.84
C ILE A 70 16.79 0.82 -3.21
N LYS A 71 16.22 0.51 -2.04
CA LYS A 71 15.34 1.40 -1.29
C LYS A 71 14.13 1.88 -2.10
N ILE A 72 13.42 0.93 -2.70
CA ILE A 72 12.19 1.22 -3.45
C ILE A 72 11.02 0.48 -2.83
N VAL A 73 9.92 1.21 -2.61
CA VAL A 73 8.61 0.67 -2.24
C VAL A 73 7.75 0.70 -3.50
N GLU A 74 7.28 -0.45 -3.92
CA GLU A 74 6.48 -0.58 -5.14
C GLU A 74 5.03 -0.83 -4.78
N ILE A 75 4.16 0.15 -5.07
CA ILE A 75 2.73 0.03 -4.81
C ILE A 75 2.11 -0.74 -5.96
N GLN A 76 1.68 -1.96 -5.67
CA GLN A 76 1.24 -2.92 -6.68
C GLN A 76 -0.25 -2.90 -6.93
N GLU A 77 -1.03 -2.80 -5.85
CA GLU A 77 -2.47 -2.97 -5.96
C GLU A 77 -3.18 -2.29 -4.80
N VAL A 78 -4.34 -1.67 -5.08
CA VAL A 78 -5.19 -1.09 -4.06
C VAL A 78 -6.56 -1.75 -4.19
N LYS A 79 -7.01 -2.40 -3.13
CA LYS A 79 -8.29 -3.10 -3.11
C LYS A 79 -9.16 -2.62 -1.96
N LYS A 80 -10.46 -2.57 -2.20
CA LYS A 80 -11.42 -2.40 -1.13
C LYS A 80 -11.53 -3.72 -0.38
N ARG A 81 -11.58 -3.66 0.94
CA ARG A 81 -11.79 -4.85 1.75
C ARG A 81 -13.16 -5.43 1.43
N ASP A 82 -13.18 -6.70 1.03
CA ASP A 82 -14.42 -7.40 0.74
C ASP A 82 -14.83 -8.21 1.96
N GLU A 83 -15.99 -7.90 2.52
CA GLU A 83 -16.50 -8.58 3.70
C GLU A 83 -16.83 -10.04 3.43
N ARG A 84 -16.98 -10.42 2.18
CA ARG A 84 -17.31 -11.80 1.80
C ARG A 84 -16.11 -12.72 1.73
N THR A 85 -14.92 -12.20 1.86
CA THR A 85 -13.70 -12.97 1.65
C THR A 85 -13.38 -13.88 2.83
N TYR A 86 -14.06 -13.72 3.92
CA TYR A 86 -13.76 -14.46 5.16
C TYR A 86 -14.95 -15.19 5.73
#